data_36b31176749ab1b91d31e78b5ab4a756
#
_entry.id   36b31176749ab1b91d31e78b5ab4a756
#
_cell.length_a   1.000
_cell.length_b   1.000
_cell.length_c   1.000
_cell.angle_alpha   90.00
_cell.angle_beta   90.00
_cell.angle_gamma   90.00
#
_symmetry.space_group_name_H-M   'P 1'
#
loop_
_entity.id
_entity.type
_entity.pdbx_description
1 polymer ?
#
loop_
_entity_poly.entity_id
_entity_poly.type
_entity_poly.pdbx_seq_one_letter_code
_entity_poly.pdbx_strand_id
1 'polypeptide(L)'
;MVEQLAKNGKLPMPKVYIIPTDVPNAFATGRNPEHAAVAVTAGIQRLLTDDELAGVLGHELTHVKNRDTLISTIAAIIGGAISTIAHFGMFFGGRSDDRDDNVNPLALIGMVILAPIAAAIIQMSISRTREYLADEGGAMLSKNPLGLASALAKIEEYSKYGTLPNANNATAHM
;
A
#
# COMPACT_ATOMS: atom_id res chain seq x y z
N MET A 1 7.39 9.39 19.59
CA MET A 1 7.13 8.13 18.87
C MET A 1 7.78 8.10 17.49
N VAL A 2 7.32 8.86 16.48
CA VAL A 2 7.87 8.83 15.10
C VAL A 2 9.38 9.04 15.03
N GLU A 3 9.92 9.97 15.81
CA GLU A 3 11.37 10.22 15.88
C GLU A 3 12.16 8.98 16.28
N GLN A 4 11.67 8.21 17.26
CA GLN A 4 12.33 7.00 17.70
C GLN A 4 12.28 5.90 16.64
N LEU A 5 11.13 5.75 15.97
CA LEU A 5 10.97 4.80 14.86
C LEU A 5 11.89 5.15 13.69
N ALA A 6 11.96 6.44 13.31
CA ALA A 6 12.85 6.91 12.26
C ALA A 6 14.33 6.63 12.61
N LYS A 7 14.75 6.89 13.85
CA LYS A 7 16.09 6.55 14.34
C LYS A 7 16.37 5.04 14.26
N ASN A 8 15.42 4.21 14.71
CA ASN A 8 15.56 2.76 14.63
C ASN A 8 15.72 2.27 13.17
N GLY A 9 14.99 2.91 12.25
CA GLY A 9 15.04 2.61 10.81
C GLY A 9 16.22 3.23 10.06
N LYS A 10 17.03 4.07 10.72
CA LYS A 10 18.06 4.91 10.08
C LYS A 10 17.46 5.78 8.96
N LEU A 11 16.28 6.32 9.19
CA LEU A 11 15.57 7.19 8.29
C LEU A 11 15.72 8.66 8.72
N PRO A 12 15.74 9.61 7.78
CA PRO A 12 15.51 11.01 8.09
C PRO A 12 14.18 11.19 8.81
N MET A 13 14.09 12.17 9.70
CA MET A 13 12.81 12.48 10.38
C MET A 13 11.76 12.93 9.35
N PRO A 14 10.67 12.21 9.14
CA PRO A 14 9.61 12.63 8.24
C PRO A 14 8.82 13.80 8.81
N LYS A 15 8.12 14.54 7.96
CA LYS A 15 7.11 15.49 8.43
C LYS A 15 5.94 14.73 9.04
N VAL A 16 5.44 15.18 10.19
CA VAL A 16 4.33 14.51 10.88
C VAL A 16 3.10 15.42 10.87
N TYR A 17 1.97 14.86 10.48
CA TYR A 17 0.69 15.55 10.41
C TYR A 17 -0.37 14.80 11.21
N ILE A 18 -1.24 15.57 11.87
CA ILE A 18 -2.44 15.05 12.52
C ILE A 18 -3.65 15.56 11.72
N ILE A 19 -4.51 14.64 11.29
CA ILE A 19 -5.72 14.95 10.53
C ILE A 19 -6.90 14.90 11.50
N PRO A 20 -7.68 16.01 11.65
CA PRO A 20 -8.77 16.08 12.60
C PRO A 20 -10.04 15.36 12.06
N THR A 21 -9.97 14.05 11.95
CA THR A 21 -11.11 13.19 11.57
C THR A 21 -11.23 12.02 12.53
N ASP A 22 -12.47 11.55 12.72
CA ASP A 22 -12.77 10.43 13.61
C ASP A 22 -12.53 9.07 12.95
N VAL A 23 -12.44 9.02 11.62
CA VAL A 23 -12.15 7.77 10.89
C VAL A 23 -10.70 7.35 11.19
N PRO A 24 -10.48 6.17 11.80
CA PRO A 24 -9.13 5.68 12.09
C PRO A 24 -8.35 5.43 10.81
N ASN A 25 -7.24 6.14 10.64
CA ASN A 25 -6.33 5.95 9.52
C ASN A 25 -4.92 6.45 9.87
N ALA A 26 -3.91 5.80 9.27
CA ALA A 26 -2.53 6.27 9.26
C ALA A 26 -1.92 5.91 7.90
N PHE A 27 -1.08 6.77 7.38
CA PHE A 27 -0.36 6.51 6.13
C PHE A 27 0.93 7.30 6.05
N ALA A 28 1.87 6.78 5.30
CA ALA A 28 3.07 7.49 4.92
C ALA A 28 3.09 7.73 3.40
N THR A 29 3.64 8.86 3.01
CA THR A 29 3.81 9.24 1.61
C THR A 29 5.15 9.92 1.41
N GLY A 30 5.60 9.99 0.17
CA GLY A 30 6.83 10.67 -0.21
C GLY A 30 7.50 10.02 -1.41
N ARG A 31 8.24 10.80 -2.18
CA ARG A 31 8.99 10.29 -3.34
C ARG A 31 10.26 9.51 -2.95
N ASN A 32 10.78 9.79 -1.76
CA ASN A 32 11.95 9.13 -1.17
C ASN A 32 11.97 9.39 0.34
N PRO A 33 12.83 8.71 1.13
CA PRO A 33 12.93 8.89 2.57
C PRO A 33 13.22 10.33 3.02
N GLU A 34 13.98 11.10 2.25
CA GLU A 34 14.35 12.49 2.54
C GLU A 34 13.16 13.46 2.40
N HIS A 35 12.13 13.06 1.65
CA HIS A 35 10.93 13.85 1.39
C HIS A 35 9.68 13.08 1.80
N ALA A 36 9.75 12.41 2.93
CA ALA A 36 8.65 11.64 3.48
C ALA A 36 7.78 12.47 4.43
N ALA A 37 6.53 12.11 4.48
CA ALA A 37 5.56 12.61 5.44
C ALA A 37 4.74 11.43 5.98
N VAL A 38 4.40 11.50 7.26
CA VAL A 38 3.51 10.56 7.94
C VAL A 38 2.31 11.33 8.44
N ALA A 39 1.13 10.82 8.18
CA ALA A 39 -0.11 11.37 8.67
C ALA A 39 -0.87 10.34 9.51
N VAL A 40 -1.42 10.81 10.63
CA VAL A 40 -2.29 10.02 11.51
C VAL A 40 -3.58 10.77 11.75
N THR A 41 -4.68 10.08 11.87
CA THR A 41 -5.95 10.70 12.21
C THR A 41 -6.15 10.77 13.72
N ALA A 42 -6.96 11.72 14.17
CA ALA A 42 -7.39 11.77 15.57
C ALA A 42 -8.14 10.48 15.97
N GLY A 43 -8.87 9.87 15.04
CA GLY A 43 -9.58 8.60 15.25
C GLY A 43 -8.65 7.45 15.58
N ILE A 44 -7.55 7.26 14.83
CA ILE A 44 -6.63 6.17 15.10
C ILE A 44 -5.88 6.35 16.43
N GLN A 45 -5.56 7.61 16.79
CA GLN A 45 -4.92 7.91 18.08
C GLN A 45 -5.83 7.59 19.27
N ARG A 46 -7.15 7.68 19.10
CA ARG A 46 -8.12 7.28 20.15
C ARG A 46 -8.37 5.78 20.19
N LEU A 47 -8.25 5.12 19.03
CA LEU A 47 -8.52 3.68 18.89
C LEU A 47 -7.38 2.83 19.43
N LEU A 48 -6.14 3.22 19.16
CA LEU A 48 -4.95 2.44 19.43
C LEU A 48 -4.20 2.92 20.67
N THR A 49 -3.58 1.98 21.38
CA THR A 49 -2.56 2.29 22.39
C THR A 49 -1.29 2.80 21.72
N ASP A 50 -0.38 3.39 22.50
CA ASP A 50 0.91 3.87 22.00
C ASP A 50 1.75 2.76 21.35
N ASP A 51 1.73 1.54 21.88
CA ASP A 51 2.44 0.39 21.35
C ASP A 51 1.85 -0.09 20.02
N GLU A 52 0.52 -0.10 19.92
CA GLU A 52 -0.19 -0.45 18.70
C GLU A 52 0.03 0.59 17.60
N LEU A 53 -0.06 1.87 17.98
CA LEU A 53 0.21 2.98 17.05
C LEU A 53 1.67 2.97 16.58
N ALA A 54 2.63 2.64 17.47
CA ALA A 54 4.02 2.46 17.09
C ALA A 54 4.22 1.33 16.09
N GLY A 55 3.47 0.23 16.21
CA GLY A 55 3.46 -0.87 15.25
C GLY A 55 2.99 -0.41 13.87
N VAL A 56 1.85 0.28 13.80
CA VAL A 56 1.31 0.82 12.54
C VAL A 56 2.25 1.82 11.91
N LEU A 57 2.77 2.77 12.69
CA LEU A 57 3.72 3.76 12.18
C LEU A 57 5.05 3.15 11.74
N GLY A 58 5.50 2.09 12.39
CA GLY A 58 6.67 1.31 11.98
C GLY A 58 6.46 0.63 10.63
N HIS A 59 5.27 0.06 10.39
CA HIS A 59 4.85 -0.50 9.11
C HIS A 59 4.88 0.57 8.01
N GLU A 60 4.23 1.71 8.23
CA GLU A 60 4.20 2.83 7.28
C GLU A 60 5.60 3.39 6.96
N LEU A 61 6.45 3.53 7.98
CA LEU A 61 7.83 3.97 7.78
C LEU A 61 8.69 2.95 7.02
N THR A 62 8.34 1.68 7.10
CA THR A 62 9.02 0.64 6.32
C THR A 62 8.72 0.76 4.84
N HIS A 63 7.49 1.09 4.45
CA HIS A 63 7.15 1.44 3.06
C HIS A 63 7.98 2.62 2.53
N VAL A 64 8.17 3.64 3.36
CA VAL A 64 9.05 4.77 3.02
C VAL A 64 10.49 4.32 2.82
N LYS A 65 11.02 3.53 3.77
CA LYS A 65 12.38 2.99 3.72
C LYS A 65 12.64 2.18 2.47
N ASN A 66 11.71 1.33 2.11
CA ASN A 66 11.80 0.43 0.96
C ASN A 66 11.47 1.13 -0.37
N ARG A 67 11.06 2.40 -0.34
CA ARG A 67 10.62 3.18 -1.52
C ARG A 67 9.48 2.52 -2.28
N ASP A 68 8.52 1.96 -1.57
CA ASP A 68 7.44 1.15 -2.15
C ASP A 68 6.55 1.95 -3.11
N THR A 69 6.37 3.24 -2.89
CA THR A 69 5.68 4.15 -3.82
C THR A 69 6.39 4.20 -5.18
N LEU A 70 7.73 4.27 -5.19
CA LEU A 70 8.51 4.27 -6.43
C LEU A 70 8.38 2.93 -7.16
N ILE A 71 8.52 1.82 -6.43
CA ILE A 71 8.38 0.46 -6.99
C ILE A 71 6.99 0.26 -7.59
N SER A 72 5.93 0.70 -6.89
CA SER A 72 4.56 0.64 -7.38
C SER A 72 4.38 1.44 -8.68
N THR A 73 4.95 2.64 -8.72
CA THR A 73 4.86 3.52 -9.88
C THR A 73 5.56 2.90 -11.08
N ILE A 74 6.77 2.35 -10.90
CA ILE A 74 7.52 1.67 -11.98
C ILE A 74 6.74 0.44 -12.47
N ALA A 75 6.22 -0.38 -11.56
CA ALA A 75 5.42 -1.56 -11.91
C ALA A 75 4.15 -1.18 -12.69
N ALA A 76 3.47 -0.09 -12.30
CA ALA A 76 2.30 0.41 -13.02
C ALA A 76 2.64 0.93 -14.43
N ILE A 77 3.77 1.64 -14.59
CA ILE A 77 4.24 2.13 -15.88
C ILE A 77 4.56 0.96 -16.82
N ILE A 78 5.29 -0.05 -16.33
CA ILE A 78 5.63 -1.25 -17.15
C ILE A 78 4.36 -2.00 -17.55
N GLY A 79 3.44 -2.23 -16.60
CA GLY A 79 2.17 -2.90 -16.88
C GLY A 79 1.32 -2.12 -17.90
N GLY A 80 1.27 -0.80 -17.77
CA GLY A 80 0.59 0.08 -18.73
C GLY A 80 1.22 0.06 -20.11
N ALA A 81 2.55 0.06 -20.19
CA ALA A 81 3.27 -0.05 -21.45
C ALA A 81 2.98 -1.38 -22.16
N ILE A 82 3.01 -2.50 -21.44
CA ILE A 82 2.68 -3.83 -21.98
C ILE A 82 1.25 -3.84 -22.52
N SER A 83 0.29 -3.32 -21.76
CA SER A 83 -1.12 -3.25 -22.20
C SER A 83 -1.27 -2.37 -23.44
N THR A 84 -0.59 -1.24 -23.49
CA THR A 84 -0.62 -0.32 -24.63
C THR A 84 -0.07 -1.01 -25.89
N ILE A 85 1.07 -1.68 -25.79
CA ILE A 85 1.67 -2.41 -26.94
C ILE A 85 0.73 -3.51 -27.43
N ALA A 86 0.09 -4.25 -26.52
CA ALA A 86 -0.88 -5.28 -26.89
C ALA A 86 -2.09 -4.69 -27.65
N HIS A 87 -2.62 -3.54 -27.20
CA HIS A 87 -3.70 -2.84 -27.89
C HIS A 87 -3.27 -2.29 -29.26
N PHE A 88 -2.07 -1.69 -29.37
CA PHE A 88 -1.55 -1.21 -30.64
C PHE A 88 -1.32 -2.36 -31.64
N GLY A 89 -0.80 -3.50 -31.19
CA GLY A 89 -0.64 -4.71 -32.01
C GLY A 89 -1.95 -5.17 -32.64
N MET A 90 -3.06 -5.05 -31.87
CA MET A 90 -4.40 -5.37 -32.38
C MET A 90 -4.88 -4.36 -33.45
N PHE A 91 -4.60 -3.05 -33.27
CA PHE A 91 -5.04 -1.98 -34.15
C PHE A 91 -4.26 -1.96 -35.49
N PHE A 92 -2.97 -2.22 -35.43
CA PHE A 92 -2.08 -2.12 -36.60
C PHE A 92 -1.76 -3.47 -37.24
N GLY A 93 -1.75 -4.57 -36.47
CA GLY A 93 -1.50 -5.92 -36.99
C GLY A 93 -2.64 -6.49 -37.85
N GLY A 94 -3.85 -5.89 -37.80
CA GLY A 94 -4.99 -6.27 -38.62
C GLY A 94 -5.05 -5.57 -40.01
N ARG A 95 -4.08 -4.71 -40.37
CA ARG A 95 -4.17 -3.82 -41.54
C ARG A 95 -3.06 -4.00 -42.56
N SER A 96 -2.20 -5.00 -42.41
CA SER A 96 -1.21 -5.32 -43.43
C SER A 96 -1.88 -6.10 -44.59
N ASP A 97 -2.04 -5.44 -45.73
CA ASP A 97 -2.54 -6.00 -46.98
C ASP A 97 -1.51 -6.92 -47.66
N ASP A 98 -0.35 -7.13 -47.02
CA ASP A 98 0.72 -8.00 -47.54
C ASP A 98 0.53 -9.44 -47.04
N ARG A 99 0.40 -10.33 -48.01
CA ARG A 99 -0.03 -11.73 -47.95
C ARG A 99 0.92 -12.72 -47.24
N ASP A 100 1.99 -12.28 -46.57
CA ASP A 100 3.02 -13.21 -46.06
C ASP A 100 3.18 -13.22 -44.51
N ASP A 101 2.61 -12.27 -43.75
CA ASP A 101 2.65 -12.34 -42.28
C ASP A 101 1.35 -12.95 -41.75
N ASN A 102 1.34 -14.27 -41.61
CA ASN A 102 0.25 -15.08 -41.07
C ASN A 102 0.14 -14.89 -39.54
N VAL A 103 -0.11 -13.67 -39.09
CA VAL A 103 -0.40 -13.43 -37.67
C VAL A 103 -1.77 -14.04 -37.37
N ASN A 104 -1.76 -15.16 -36.66
CA ASN A 104 -2.98 -15.87 -36.28
C ASN A 104 -3.89 -14.92 -35.42
N PRO A 105 -5.10 -14.60 -35.90
CA PRO A 105 -6.02 -13.72 -35.16
C PRO A 105 -6.32 -14.21 -33.75
N LEU A 106 -6.32 -15.53 -33.55
CA LEU A 106 -6.50 -16.12 -32.23
C LEU A 106 -5.31 -15.82 -31.28
N ALA A 107 -4.08 -15.78 -31.80
CA ALA A 107 -2.90 -15.42 -31.02
C ALA A 107 -2.92 -13.96 -30.60
N LEU A 108 -3.38 -13.06 -31.48
CA LEU A 108 -3.58 -11.63 -31.16
C LEU A 108 -4.62 -11.43 -30.08
N ILE A 109 -5.78 -12.07 -30.18
CA ILE A 109 -6.84 -12.01 -29.16
C ILE A 109 -6.31 -12.59 -27.83
N GLY A 110 -5.60 -13.71 -27.88
CA GLY A 110 -4.96 -14.30 -26.71
C GLY A 110 -4.00 -13.32 -26.02
N MET A 111 -3.14 -12.64 -26.79
CA MET A 111 -2.18 -11.68 -26.27
C MET A 111 -2.87 -10.47 -25.61
N VAL A 112 -3.91 -9.93 -26.23
CA VAL A 112 -4.68 -8.78 -25.69
C VAL A 112 -5.38 -9.12 -24.36
N ILE A 113 -5.81 -10.37 -24.18
CA ILE A 113 -6.47 -10.81 -22.96
C ILE A 113 -5.44 -11.26 -21.91
N LEU A 114 -4.44 -12.04 -22.30
CA LEU A 114 -3.50 -12.65 -21.36
C LEU A 114 -2.45 -11.66 -20.83
N ALA A 115 -2.00 -10.69 -21.65
CA ALA A 115 -0.97 -9.75 -21.22
C ALA A 115 -1.44 -8.86 -20.04
N PRO A 116 -2.65 -8.26 -20.03
CA PRO A 116 -3.15 -7.53 -18.86
C PRO A 116 -3.33 -8.42 -17.61
N ILE A 117 -3.77 -9.66 -17.80
CA ILE A 117 -3.93 -10.61 -16.69
C ILE A 117 -2.57 -10.95 -16.09
N ALA A 118 -1.57 -11.26 -16.91
CA ALA A 118 -0.21 -11.52 -16.45
C ALA A 118 0.38 -10.31 -15.73
N ALA A 119 0.21 -9.10 -16.26
CA ALA A 119 0.64 -7.86 -15.62
C ALA A 119 -0.03 -7.66 -14.26
N ALA A 120 -1.33 -7.92 -14.15
CA ALA A 120 -2.06 -7.83 -12.89
C ALA A 120 -1.57 -8.85 -11.84
N ILE A 121 -1.29 -10.09 -12.24
CA ILE A 121 -0.73 -11.13 -11.35
C ILE A 121 0.65 -10.72 -10.83
N ILE A 122 1.51 -10.20 -11.71
CA ILE A 122 2.83 -9.71 -11.31
C ILE A 122 2.70 -8.55 -10.32
N GLN A 123 1.84 -7.58 -10.58
CA GLN A 123 1.61 -6.44 -9.68
C GLN A 123 1.07 -6.88 -8.31
N MET A 124 0.15 -7.83 -8.27
CA MET A 124 -0.37 -8.40 -7.02
C MET A 124 0.72 -9.14 -6.23
N SER A 125 1.59 -9.88 -6.89
CA SER A 125 2.70 -10.59 -6.23
C SER A 125 3.68 -9.62 -5.61
N ILE A 126 4.05 -8.55 -6.34
CA ILE A 126 4.90 -7.48 -5.84
C ILE A 126 4.25 -6.79 -4.63
N SER A 127 2.95 -6.51 -4.69
CA SER A 127 2.21 -5.87 -3.61
C SER A 127 2.25 -6.72 -2.33
N ARG A 128 1.90 -8.00 -2.41
CA ARG A 128 1.94 -8.90 -1.24
C ARG A 128 3.33 -9.01 -0.62
N THR A 129 4.36 -9.15 -1.42
CA THR A 129 5.74 -9.21 -0.91
C THR A 129 6.11 -7.94 -0.14
N ARG A 130 5.66 -6.77 -0.61
CA ARG A 130 5.89 -5.50 0.10
C ARG A 130 5.18 -5.43 1.44
N GLU A 131 3.93 -5.89 1.52
CA GLU A 131 3.20 -5.94 2.78
C GLU A 131 3.92 -6.82 3.81
N TYR A 132 4.39 -8.02 3.43
CA TYR A 132 5.18 -8.86 4.33
C TYR A 132 6.47 -8.19 4.80
N LEU A 133 7.18 -7.50 3.91
CA LEU A 133 8.39 -6.76 4.28
C LEU A 133 8.06 -5.54 5.18
N ALA A 134 6.90 -4.90 4.98
CA ALA A 134 6.45 -3.81 5.82
C ALA A 134 6.05 -4.29 7.20
N ASP A 135 5.38 -5.43 7.32
CA ASP A 135 5.04 -6.07 8.59
C ASP A 135 6.30 -6.44 9.39
N GLU A 136 7.25 -7.11 8.74
CA GLU A 136 8.53 -7.47 9.36
C GLU A 136 9.30 -6.21 9.80
N GLY A 137 9.41 -5.23 8.91
CA GLY A 137 10.08 -3.96 9.20
C GLY A 137 9.38 -3.18 10.31
N GLY A 138 8.07 -3.14 10.32
CA GLY A 138 7.27 -2.51 11.37
C GLY A 138 7.52 -3.14 12.74
N ALA A 139 7.57 -4.46 12.82
CA ALA A 139 7.93 -5.20 14.02
C ALA A 139 9.34 -4.88 14.50
N MET A 140 10.30 -4.77 13.57
CA MET A 140 11.69 -4.40 13.90
C MET A 140 11.80 -2.96 14.39
N LEU A 141 11.12 -2.01 13.73
CA LEU A 141 11.19 -0.58 14.07
C LEU A 141 10.52 -0.27 15.41
N SER A 142 9.36 -0.87 15.66
CA SER A 142 8.62 -0.71 16.92
C SER A 142 9.22 -1.54 18.06
N LYS A 143 10.01 -2.58 17.75
CA LYS A 143 10.49 -3.61 18.69
C LYS A 143 9.35 -4.34 19.40
N ASN A 144 8.16 -4.30 18.83
CA ASN A 144 6.96 -4.94 19.38
C ASN A 144 6.11 -5.54 18.24
N PRO A 145 6.38 -6.80 17.84
CA PRO A 145 5.63 -7.45 16.76
C PRO A 145 4.15 -7.65 17.09
N LEU A 146 3.80 -7.78 18.38
CA LEU A 146 2.41 -7.95 18.79
C LEU A 146 1.61 -6.66 18.71
N GLY A 147 2.27 -5.49 18.78
CA GLY A 147 1.62 -4.20 18.67
C GLY A 147 0.92 -4.01 17.34
N LEU A 148 1.59 -4.33 16.23
CA LEU A 148 0.99 -4.26 14.90
C LEU A 148 -0.17 -5.25 14.73
N ALA A 149 0.00 -6.49 15.16
CA ALA A 149 -1.05 -7.51 15.07
C ALA A 149 -2.31 -7.11 15.87
N SER A 150 -2.14 -6.58 17.08
CA SER A 150 -3.25 -6.08 17.90
C SER A 150 -3.91 -4.85 17.25
N ALA A 151 -3.13 -3.93 16.69
CA ALA A 151 -3.65 -2.76 15.98
C ALA A 151 -4.53 -3.17 14.80
N LEU A 152 -4.07 -4.09 13.98
CA LEU A 152 -4.82 -4.59 12.82
C LEU A 152 -6.15 -5.24 13.23
N ALA A 153 -6.15 -6.04 14.30
CA ALA A 153 -7.37 -6.63 14.83
C ALA A 153 -8.39 -5.58 15.27
N LYS A 154 -7.95 -4.51 15.96
CA LYS A 154 -8.84 -3.41 16.39
C LYS A 154 -9.36 -2.59 15.22
N ILE A 155 -8.53 -2.31 14.23
CA ILE A 155 -8.95 -1.58 13.01
C ILE A 155 -9.97 -2.41 12.22
N GLU A 156 -9.77 -3.71 12.12
CA GLU A 156 -10.71 -4.63 11.47
C GLU A 156 -12.05 -4.66 12.20
N GLU A 157 -12.02 -4.75 13.53
CA GLU A 157 -13.23 -4.73 14.37
C GLU A 157 -13.98 -3.40 14.21
N TYR A 158 -13.26 -2.28 14.23
CA TYR A 158 -13.85 -0.97 13.96
C TYR A 158 -14.48 -0.90 12.56
N SER A 159 -13.82 -1.42 11.55
CA SER A 159 -14.33 -1.46 10.18
C SER A 159 -15.63 -2.26 10.04
N LYS A 160 -15.78 -3.34 10.82
CA LYS A 160 -16.97 -4.19 10.80
C LYS A 160 -18.15 -3.61 11.56
N TYR A 161 -17.90 -2.96 12.69
CA TYR A 161 -18.95 -2.58 13.63
C TYR A 161 -19.13 -1.07 13.78
N GLY A 162 -18.22 -0.24 13.27
CA GLY A 162 -18.29 1.22 13.30
C GLY A 162 -18.18 1.84 14.70
N THR A 163 -17.82 1.05 15.71
CA THR A 163 -17.73 1.46 17.11
C THR A 163 -16.31 1.34 17.65
N LEU A 164 -15.87 2.34 18.43
CA LEU A 164 -14.61 2.25 19.16
C LEU A 164 -14.73 1.17 20.25
N PRO A 165 -13.78 0.22 20.39
CA PRO A 165 -13.85 -0.85 21.40
C PRO A 165 -13.91 -0.39 22.85
N ASN A 166 -13.69 0.89 23.13
CA ASN A 166 -13.73 1.52 24.47
C ASN A 166 -14.72 2.68 24.60
N ALA A 167 -15.74 2.77 23.73
CA ALA A 167 -16.89 3.61 24.04
C ALA A 167 -17.61 2.97 25.24
N ASN A 168 -17.09 3.22 26.44
CA ASN A 168 -17.77 2.85 27.67
C ASN A 168 -19.22 3.31 27.60
N ASN A 169 -20.16 2.43 27.92
CA ASN A 169 -21.60 2.66 28.07
C ASN A 169 -21.98 3.80 29.04
N ALA A 170 -21.07 4.69 29.38
CA ALA A 170 -21.27 5.78 30.32
C ALA A 170 -21.87 7.06 29.73
N THR A 171 -21.96 7.17 28.38
CA THR A 171 -22.51 8.36 27.70
C THR A 171 -23.73 8.10 26.85
N ALA A 172 -24.35 6.92 26.94
CA ALA A 172 -25.59 6.60 26.22
C ALA A 172 -26.87 7.14 26.88
N HIS A 173 -26.75 7.90 27.97
CA HIS A 173 -27.87 8.53 28.70
C HIS A 173 -27.53 9.99 29.06
N MET A 174 -27.43 10.86 28.06
CA MET A 174 -27.71 12.29 28.22
C MET A 174 -28.28 12.84 26.93
#